data_1437a2eaa5c43768673af5d35eac5243
#
_entry.id   1437a2eaa5c43768673af5d35eac5243
#
_cell.length_a   1.000
_cell.length_b   1.000
_cell.length_c   1.000
_cell.angle_alpha   90.00
_cell.angle_beta   90.00
_cell.angle_gamma   90.00
#
_symmetry.space_group_name_H-M   'P 1'
#
loop_
_entity.id
_entity.type
_entity.pdbx_description
1 polymer ?
#
loop_
_entity_poly.entity_id
_entity_poly.type
_entity_poly.pdbx_seq_one_letter_code
_entity_poly.pdbx_strand_id
1 'polypeptide(L)'
;MLATYHFCVHQQQCPVLPKLPTISNTFDNAPGNYLSRFVISHVALAMALIQWVIWNPLSTQKCQKLTLGLGIFACVCFSFVGAICDDNTNPQCMGNNKIHSISAVTFFVLYNINMIILSCHKKKSMTSRCHHNAMLLLTIISTLTKVRFILPSVVPHGSIFATNVGDQTPLAVFEWTDTFTIIGWTVFYITKNRSNFYLQLRVEDSTTTTTDKLAVRFSLNNIAWAVLLLSTFTFTSCYYFLNKAGRIPKGSWPYISDMFVHPPGNWISRWTLVFGSTLSGFTQVCLYYLDGKTTMGDKMLTIVSLISVLGLSGVGCINEKENHTLHIICAGTFFIGYDLFMILRTLRQTISKWNIFTACLGMMSCVLTWLRFSTSGHQFLINHVSTSERVGAFLGPVLEWCDAILIINYLAFSIFAHGKTNVQNYGLVIVSDETGDVEDVLAVPLTKSVNYSQLI
;
A
#
# COMPACT_ATOMS: atom_id res chain seq x y z
N MET A 1 16.00 -3.61 -2.19
CA MET A 1 17.32 -3.01 -1.88
C MET A 1 18.46 -3.66 -2.65
N LEU A 2 18.78 -4.96 -2.50
CA LEU A 2 19.85 -5.58 -3.30
C LEU A 2 19.60 -5.52 -4.80
N ALA A 3 18.36 -5.72 -5.24
CA ALA A 3 18.00 -5.59 -6.67
C ALA A 3 18.17 -4.15 -7.17
N THR A 4 17.78 -3.14 -6.39
CA THR A 4 17.96 -1.73 -6.78
C THR A 4 19.43 -1.35 -6.87
N TYR A 5 20.25 -1.84 -5.92
CA TYR A 5 21.71 -1.69 -5.99
C TYR A 5 22.30 -2.35 -7.25
N HIS A 6 21.88 -3.58 -7.55
CA HIS A 6 22.32 -4.29 -8.75
C HIS A 6 22.00 -3.50 -10.03
N PHE A 7 20.77 -3.01 -10.17
CA PHE A 7 20.38 -2.18 -11.31
C PHE A 7 21.19 -0.90 -11.40
N CYS A 8 21.38 -0.20 -10.27
CA CYS A 8 22.14 1.03 -10.24
C CYS A 8 23.61 0.85 -10.69
N VAL A 9 24.25 -0.22 -10.22
CA VAL A 9 25.63 -0.55 -10.62
C VAL A 9 25.72 -1.00 -12.08
N HIS A 10 24.79 -1.86 -12.52
CA HIS A 10 24.77 -2.36 -13.90
C HIS A 10 24.57 -1.23 -14.92
N GLN A 11 23.82 -0.21 -14.56
CA GLN A 11 23.60 0.99 -15.40
C GLN A 11 24.69 2.05 -15.23
N GLN A 12 25.74 1.77 -14.46
CA GLN A 12 26.86 2.69 -14.18
C GLN A 12 26.42 4.01 -13.52
N GLN A 13 25.29 4.00 -12.84
CA GLN A 13 24.72 5.17 -12.15
C GLN A 13 25.16 5.25 -10.69
N CYS A 14 25.65 4.14 -10.14
CA CYS A 14 26.19 4.07 -8.78
C CYS A 14 27.66 3.65 -8.82
N PRO A 15 28.44 4.10 -7.83
CA PRO A 15 29.82 3.63 -7.67
C PRO A 15 29.84 2.13 -7.35
N VAL A 16 30.85 1.45 -7.89
CA VAL A 16 31.15 0.03 -7.61
C VAL A 16 31.98 -0.06 -6.35
N LEU A 17 31.84 -1.17 -5.62
CA LEU A 17 32.71 -1.44 -4.46
C LEU A 17 34.19 -1.18 -4.79
N PRO A 18 34.97 -0.57 -3.88
CA PRO A 18 34.70 -0.38 -2.45
C PRO A 18 33.82 0.84 -2.09
N LYS A 19 33.45 1.68 -3.04
CA LYS A 19 32.57 2.82 -2.79
C LYS A 19 31.12 2.34 -2.75
N LEU A 20 30.48 2.47 -1.59
CA LEU A 20 29.09 2.05 -1.38
C LEU A 20 28.17 3.28 -1.57
N PRO A 21 27.16 3.22 -2.48
CA PRO A 21 26.15 4.26 -2.54
C PRO A 21 25.19 4.20 -1.34
N THR A 22 24.58 5.32 -1.01
CA THR A 22 23.44 5.32 -0.08
C THR A 22 22.28 4.51 -0.65
N ILE A 23 21.39 4.01 0.19
CA ILE A 23 20.19 3.32 -0.29
C ILE A 23 19.35 4.26 -1.14
N SER A 24 19.23 5.52 -0.72
CA SER A 24 18.50 6.57 -1.45
C SER A 24 19.00 6.72 -2.88
N ASN A 25 20.33 6.78 -3.08
CA ASN A 25 20.91 6.89 -4.43
C ASN A 25 20.56 5.70 -5.35
N THR A 26 20.33 4.51 -4.77
CA THR A 26 19.91 3.33 -5.58
C THR A 26 18.46 3.44 -6.04
N PHE A 27 17.69 4.42 -5.53
CA PHE A 27 16.28 4.64 -5.82
C PHE A 27 16.02 5.81 -6.79
N ASP A 28 17.06 6.55 -7.22
CA ASP A 28 16.88 7.74 -8.03
C ASP A 28 16.62 7.44 -9.50
N ASN A 29 17.09 6.30 -9.99
CA ASN A 29 17.05 5.97 -11.41
C ASN A 29 16.20 4.73 -11.71
N ALA A 30 15.59 4.71 -12.91
CA ALA A 30 14.85 3.55 -13.39
C ALA A 30 15.79 2.37 -13.69
N PRO A 31 15.39 1.11 -13.45
CA PRO A 31 14.12 0.67 -12.86
C PRO A 31 14.13 0.64 -11.32
N GLY A 32 15.25 1.03 -10.69
CA GLY A 32 15.41 1.02 -9.23
C GLY A 32 14.35 1.87 -8.52
N ASN A 33 14.06 3.07 -9.06
CA ASN A 33 13.04 3.97 -8.54
C ASN A 33 11.61 3.38 -8.60
N TYR A 34 11.26 2.64 -9.66
CA TYR A 34 9.95 1.99 -9.76
C TYR A 34 9.80 0.90 -8.73
N LEU A 35 10.84 0.06 -8.61
CA LEU A 35 10.86 -1.04 -7.65
C LEU A 35 10.84 -0.52 -6.21
N SER A 36 11.59 0.54 -5.89
CA SER A 36 11.62 1.11 -4.54
C SER A 36 10.27 1.71 -4.16
N ARG A 37 9.64 2.49 -5.04
CA ARG A 37 8.30 3.07 -4.81
C ARG A 37 7.27 1.98 -4.52
N PHE A 38 7.30 0.91 -5.32
CA PHE A 38 6.39 -0.22 -5.14
C PHE A 38 6.66 -0.95 -3.83
N VAL A 39 7.89 -1.43 -3.63
CA VAL A 39 8.23 -2.29 -2.48
C VAL A 39 8.19 -1.54 -1.16
N ILE A 40 8.78 -0.34 -1.08
CA ILE A 40 8.86 0.41 0.19
C ILE A 40 7.46 0.80 0.66
N SER A 41 6.59 1.27 -0.24
CA SER A 41 5.23 1.66 0.15
C SER A 41 4.41 0.48 0.66
N HIS A 42 4.51 -0.70 0.01
CA HIS A 42 3.83 -1.91 0.49
C HIS A 42 4.42 -2.44 1.81
N VAL A 43 5.75 -2.44 1.94
CA VAL A 43 6.42 -2.85 3.18
C VAL A 43 6.08 -1.90 4.33
N ALA A 44 6.05 -0.59 4.09
CA ALA A 44 5.67 0.39 5.10
C ALA A 44 4.24 0.14 5.61
N LEU A 45 3.31 -0.13 4.70
CA LEU A 45 1.94 -0.47 5.07
C LEU A 45 1.85 -1.79 5.84
N ALA A 46 2.56 -2.83 5.38
CA ALA A 46 2.63 -4.11 6.08
C ALA A 46 3.19 -3.95 7.50
N MET A 47 4.26 -3.16 7.66
CA MET A 47 4.83 -2.85 8.97
C MET A 47 3.84 -2.09 9.87
N ALA A 48 3.09 -1.12 9.33
CA ALA A 48 2.06 -0.40 10.06
C ALA A 48 0.93 -1.33 10.52
N LEU A 49 0.46 -2.22 9.65
CA LEU A 49 -0.55 -3.22 9.99
C LEU A 49 -0.05 -4.21 11.06
N ILE A 50 1.19 -4.68 10.96
CA ILE A 50 1.82 -5.55 11.95
C ILE A 50 1.88 -4.83 13.31
N GLN A 51 2.32 -3.59 13.35
CA GLN A 51 2.35 -2.78 14.57
C GLN A 51 0.95 -2.66 15.17
N TRP A 52 -0.05 -2.33 14.34
CA TRP A 52 -1.44 -2.24 14.77
C TRP A 52 -1.94 -3.56 15.35
N VAL A 53 -1.77 -4.65 14.60
CA VAL A 53 -2.29 -5.97 14.94
C VAL A 53 -1.67 -6.50 16.24
N ILE A 54 -0.36 -6.40 16.40
CA ILE A 54 0.33 -6.97 17.56
C ILE A 54 0.19 -6.09 18.80
N TRP A 55 0.18 -4.76 18.61
CA TRP A 55 0.29 -3.83 19.72
C TRP A 55 -1.02 -3.29 20.24
N ASN A 56 -2.02 -3.13 19.37
CA ASN A 56 -3.32 -2.58 19.78
C ASN A 56 -4.03 -3.39 20.92
N PRO A 57 -4.07 -4.75 20.85
CA PRO A 57 -4.67 -5.54 21.91
C PRO A 57 -3.96 -5.44 23.26
N LEU A 58 -2.66 -5.16 23.20
CA LEU A 58 -1.81 -5.04 24.39
C LEU A 58 -1.85 -3.64 24.99
N SER A 59 -2.44 -2.67 24.29
CA SER A 59 -2.38 -1.25 24.63
C SER A 59 -3.50 -0.82 25.59
N THR A 60 -3.43 -1.31 26.82
CA THR A 60 -4.34 -0.84 27.89
C THR A 60 -3.90 0.50 28.49
N GLN A 61 -2.62 0.82 28.43
CA GLN A 61 -2.03 2.02 29.02
C GLN A 61 -1.81 3.13 27.99
N LYS A 62 -1.85 4.40 28.41
CA LYS A 62 -1.64 5.57 27.55
C LYS A 62 -0.28 5.54 26.82
N CYS A 63 0.79 5.13 27.52
CA CYS A 63 2.13 5.02 26.93
C CYS A 63 2.17 4.01 25.77
N GLN A 64 1.42 2.91 25.87
CA GLN A 64 1.37 1.89 24.81
C GLN A 64 0.65 2.39 23.57
N LYS A 65 -0.43 3.17 23.73
CA LYS A 65 -1.13 3.81 22.61
C LYS A 65 -0.23 4.83 21.90
N LEU A 66 0.55 5.59 22.67
CA LEU A 66 1.53 6.52 22.09
C LEU A 66 2.58 5.78 21.27
N THR A 67 3.14 4.69 21.79
CA THR A 67 4.13 3.86 21.09
C THR A 67 3.57 3.29 19.80
N LEU A 68 2.32 2.80 19.82
CA LEU A 68 1.63 2.37 18.61
C LEU A 68 1.50 3.50 17.59
N GLY A 69 1.06 4.68 18.03
CA GLY A 69 0.94 5.86 17.18
C GLY A 69 2.28 6.28 16.57
N LEU A 70 3.35 6.27 17.35
CA LEU A 70 4.71 6.57 16.87
C LEU A 70 5.18 5.55 15.83
N GLY A 71 4.96 4.26 16.08
CA GLY A 71 5.32 3.19 15.15
C GLY A 71 4.59 3.29 13.82
N ILE A 72 3.27 3.54 13.85
CA ILE A 72 2.46 3.73 12.63
C ILE A 72 2.90 4.99 11.89
N PHE A 73 3.11 6.10 12.59
CA PHE A 73 3.55 7.36 11.97
C PHE A 73 4.95 7.22 11.34
N ALA A 74 5.87 6.49 11.98
CA ALA A 74 7.15 6.15 11.38
C ALA A 74 6.96 5.38 10.05
N CYS A 75 6.07 4.40 10.00
CA CYS A 75 5.78 3.66 8.77
C CYS A 75 5.17 4.55 7.67
N VAL A 76 4.31 5.51 8.04
CA VAL A 76 3.80 6.53 7.08
C VAL A 76 4.97 7.35 6.52
N CYS A 77 5.90 7.82 7.35
CA CYS A 77 7.09 8.52 6.88
C CYS A 77 7.95 7.63 5.95
N PHE A 78 8.08 6.34 6.27
CA PHE A 78 8.78 5.39 5.40
C PHE A 78 8.13 5.23 4.03
N SER A 79 6.81 5.25 3.95
CA SER A 79 6.12 5.22 2.66
C SER A 79 6.39 6.47 1.81
N PHE A 80 6.56 7.64 2.44
CA PHE A 80 6.99 8.85 1.74
C PHE A 80 8.43 8.77 1.22
N VAL A 81 9.34 8.13 1.95
CA VAL A 81 10.70 7.84 1.45
C VAL A 81 10.65 7.05 0.14
N GLY A 82 9.74 6.06 0.05
CA GLY A 82 9.51 5.33 -1.19
C GLY A 82 8.88 6.16 -2.30
N ALA A 83 7.93 7.04 -1.97
CA ALA A 83 7.18 7.82 -2.95
C ALA A 83 7.97 9.01 -3.54
N ILE A 84 8.91 9.58 -2.78
CA ILE A 84 9.63 10.82 -3.11
C ILE A 84 11.12 10.50 -3.21
N CYS A 85 11.71 10.68 -4.38
CA CYS A 85 13.13 10.47 -4.56
C CYS A 85 13.96 11.59 -3.93
N ASP A 86 15.22 11.29 -3.66
CA ASP A 86 16.18 12.21 -3.07
C ASP A 86 16.64 13.29 -4.07
N ASP A 87 16.85 12.92 -5.34
CA ASP A 87 17.40 13.81 -6.34
C ASP A 87 16.36 14.79 -6.92
N ASN A 88 16.55 16.10 -6.66
CA ASN A 88 15.74 17.17 -7.21
C ASN A 88 16.01 17.44 -8.69
N THR A 89 17.17 17.05 -9.20
CA THR A 89 17.64 17.37 -10.54
C THR A 89 17.29 16.30 -11.56
N ASN A 90 17.00 15.10 -11.09
CA ASN A 90 16.68 13.97 -11.95
C ASN A 90 15.28 14.13 -12.57
N PRO A 91 15.18 14.34 -13.91
CA PRO A 91 13.90 14.52 -14.59
C PRO A 91 13.03 13.26 -14.56
N GLN A 92 13.62 12.08 -14.38
CA GLN A 92 12.88 10.81 -14.28
C GLN A 92 12.24 10.64 -12.91
N CYS A 93 12.78 11.25 -11.87
CA CYS A 93 12.31 11.10 -10.52
C CYS A 93 11.49 12.28 -10.02
N MET A 94 11.83 13.51 -10.42
CA MET A 94 11.22 14.74 -9.94
C MET A 94 11.10 14.76 -8.41
N GLY A 95 12.21 14.43 -7.73
CA GLY A 95 12.26 14.26 -6.29
C GLY A 95 12.19 15.56 -5.50
N ASN A 96 12.28 15.44 -4.19
CA ASN A 96 12.47 16.55 -3.28
C ASN A 96 13.34 16.12 -2.11
N ASN A 97 14.61 16.45 -2.17
CA ASN A 97 15.61 16.09 -1.15
C ASN A 97 15.16 16.46 0.27
N LYS A 98 14.60 17.65 0.47
CA LYS A 98 14.18 18.08 1.81
C LYS A 98 13.06 17.20 2.37
N ILE A 99 12.02 16.93 1.57
CA ILE A 99 10.89 16.11 2.03
C ILE A 99 11.35 14.67 2.22
N HIS A 100 12.14 14.13 1.27
CA HIS A 100 12.73 12.80 1.38
C HIS A 100 13.55 12.65 2.66
N SER A 101 14.50 13.56 2.89
CA SER A 101 15.39 13.53 4.05
C SER A 101 14.62 13.68 5.37
N ILE A 102 13.67 14.62 5.46
CA ILE A 102 12.81 14.78 6.65
C ILE A 102 12.04 13.47 6.92
N SER A 103 11.45 12.87 5.88
CA SER A 103 10.70 11.63 6.01
C SER A 103 11.60 10.47 6.44
N ALA A 104 12.81 10.36 5.87
CA ALA A 104 13.78 9.33 6.22
C ALA A 104 14.27 9.48 7.66
N VAL A 105 14.70 10.67 8.07
CA VAL A 105 15.13 10.94 9.44
C VAL A 105 14.01 10.65 10.43
N THR A 106 12.81 11.11 10.15
CA THR A 106 11.64 10.89 11.01
C THR A 106 11.36 9.39 11.15
N PHE A 107 11.36 8.64 10.03
CA PHE A 107 11.19 7.19 10.06
C PHE A 107 12.25 6.52 10.93
N PHE A 108 13.52 6.73 10.63
CA PHE A 108 14.61 6.05 11.34
C PHE A 108 14.63 6.38 12.84
N VAL A 109 14.37 7.63 13.23
CA VAL A 109 14.36 8.06 14.63
C VAL A 109 13.14 7.51 15.37
N LEU A 110 11.95 7.70 14.85
CA LEU A 110 10.72 7.26 15.53
C LEU A 110 10.61 5.74 15.58
N TYR A 111 11.02 5.03 14.51
CA TYR A 111 11.02 3.58 14.53
C TYR A 111 12.04 3.03 15.53
N ASN A 112 13.21 3.66 15.65
CA ASN A 112 14.19 3.29 16.66
C ASN A 112 13.68 3.52 18.09
N ILE A 113 13.00 4.64 18.36
CA ILE A 113 12.34 4.89 19.66
C ILE A 113 11.30 3.77 19.92
N ASN A 114 10.52 3.41 18.93
CA ASN A 114 9.57 2.31 19.03
C ASN A 114 10.26 0.97 19.34
N MET A 115 11.37 0.67 18.66
CA MET A 115 12.19 -0.52 18.95
C MET A 115 12.71 -0.54 20.40
N ILE A 116 13.20 0.60 20.91
CA ILE A 116 13.69 0.74 22.29
C ILE A 116 12.55 0.40 23.27
N ILE A 117 11.40 1.06 23.13
CA ILE A 117 10.26 0.87 24.03
C ILE A 117 9.79 -0.59 24.01
N LEU A 118 9.65 -1.18 22.82
CA LEU A 118 9.19 -2.56 22.66
C LEU A 118 10.22 -3.59 23.18
N SER A 119 11.51 -3.32 23.03
CA SER A 119 12.57 -4.20 23.53
C SER A 119 12.71 -4.12 25.06
N CYS A 120 12.47 -2.95 25.66
CA CYS A 120 12.51 -2.77 27.11
C CYS A 120 11.25 -3.27 27.83
N HIS A 121 10.13 -3.46 27.10
CA HIS A 121 8.89 -3.88 27.70
C HIS A 121 8.92 -5.38 28.07
N LYS A 122 9.18 -5.67 29.35
CA LYS A 122 9.20 -7.04 29.89
C LYS A 122 7.77 -7.60 29.98
N LYS A 123 7.38 -8.46 29.06
CA LYS A 123 6.23 -9.33 29.26
C LYS A 123 6.67 -10.55 30.09
N LYS A 124 5.92 -10.90 31.12
CA LYS A 124 6.20 -12.03 32.04
C LYS A 124 6.24 -13.41 31.37
N SER A 125 5.67 -13.56 30.18
CA SER A 125 5.69 -14.77 29.35
C SER A 125 7.00 -14.78 28.54
N MET A 126 8.00 -15.48 29.04
CA MET A 126 9.32 -15.56 28.44
C MET A 126 9.41 -16.58 27.31
N THR A 127 9.27 -16.11 26.09
CA THR A 127 10.01 -16.64 24.94
C THR A 127 11.52 -16.55 25.19
N SER A 128 12.27 -17.47 24.61
CA SER A 128 13.69 -17.70 24.85
C SER A 128 14.50 -16.41 25.09
N ARG A 129 15.35 -16.41 26.11
CA ARG A 129 16.30 -15.32 26.44
C ARG A 129 17.11 -14.88 25.21
N CYS A 130 17.37 -15.81 24.28
CA CYS A 130 18.09 -15.55 23.04
C CYS A 130 17.36 -14.53 22.14
N HIS A 131 16.04 -14.65 21.93
CA HIS A 131 15.27 -13.70 21.12
C HIS A 131 15.26 -12.30 21.73
N HIS A 132 15.11 -12.21 23.05
CA HIS A 132 15.15 -10.91 23.73
C HIS A 132 16.51 -10.23 23.58
N ASN A 133 17.59 -10.97 23.77
CA ASN A 133 18.95 -10.44 23.62
C ASN A 133 19.25 -10.04 22.18
N ALA A 134 18.79 -10.81 21.18
CA ALA A 134 18.92 -10.46 19.77
C ALA A 134 18.18 -9.14 19.45
N MET A 135 16.94 -8.98 19.91
CA MET A 135 16.18 -7.75 19.73
C MET A 135 16.88 -6.55 20.39
N LEU A 136 17.39 -6.72 21.61
CA LEU A 136 18.11 -5.66 22.32
C LEU A 136 19.39 -5.28 21.58
N LEU A 137 20.18 -6.26 21.12
CA LEU A 137 21.38 -6.02 20.32
C LEU A 137 21.07 -5.23 19.04
N LEU A 138 20.08 -5.66 18.28
CA LEU A 138 19.65 -4.95 17.07
C LEU A 138 19.17 -3.52 17.38
N THR A 139 18.49 -3.33 18.51
CA THR A 139 18.08 -1.99 18.95
C THR A 139 19.29 -1.11 19.28
N ILE A 140 20.31 -1.64 19.95
CA ILE A 140 21.57 -0.92 20.25
C ILE A 140 22.28 -0.55 18.95
N ILE A 141 22.45 -1.49 18.03
CA ILE A 141 23.10 -1.24 16.73
C ILE A 141 22.35 -0.14 15.97
N SER A 142 21.02 -0.24 15.86
CA SER A 142 20.20 0.81 15.21
C SER A 142 20.34 2.16 15.90
N THR A 143 20.45 2.21 17.23
CA THR A 143 20.65 3.46 17.96
C THR A 143 22.01 4.07 17.64
N LEU A 144 23.07 3.27 17.60
CA LEU A 144 24.42 3.73 17.27
C LEU A 144 24.51 4.28 15.84
N THR A 145 23.78 3.68 14.89
CA THR A 145 23.77 4.17 13.50
C THR A 145 23.13 5.55 13.35
N LYS A 146 22.34 6.03 14.35
CA LYS A 146 21.79 7.40 14.32
C LYS A 146 22.86 8.49 14.44
N VAL A 147 24.06 8.14 14.85
CA VAL A 147 25.23 9.04 14.83
C VAL A 147 25.42 9.69 13.45
N ARG A 148 25.03 9.00 12.35
CA ARG A 148 25.10 9.54 10.99
C ARG A 148 24.35 10.87 10.81
N PHE A 149 23.25 11.09 11.55
CA PHE A 149 22.47 12.34 11.45
C PHE A 149 23.14 13.51 12.19
N ILE A 150 24.07 13.21 13.10
CA ILE A 150 24.78 14.20 13.91
C ILE A 150 26.17 14.48 13.31
N LEU A 151 26.81 13.47 12.71
CA LEU A 151 28.17 13.56 12.16
C LEU A 151 28.41 14.76 11.24
N PRO A 152 27.54 15.09 10.28
CA PRO A 152 27.77 16.21 9.38
C PRO A 152 27.87 17.56 10.08
N SER A 153 27.27 17.70 11.26
CA SER A 153 27.28 18.95 12.04
C SER A 153 28.39 19.04 13.07
N VAL A 154 29.02 17.91 13.43
CA VAL A 154 29.99 17.84 14.54
C VAL A 154 31.40 17.53 14.07
N VAL A 155 31.55 16.90 12.91
CA VAL A 155 32.87 16.44 12.42
C VAL A 155 33.53 17.53 11.58
N PRO A 156 34.75 18.00 11.96
CA PRO A 156 35.49 18.99 11.18
C PRO A 156 35.79 18.47 9.76
N HIS A 157 35.67 19.37 8.77
CA HIS A 157 36.11 19.08 7.40
C HIS A 157 37.57 18.62 7.40
N GLY A 158 37.85 17.43 6.83
CA GLY A 158 39.20 16.86 6.77
C GLY A 158 39.46 15.69 7.69
N SER A 159 38.53 15.30 8.58
CA SER A 159 38.65 14.06 9.37
C SER A 159 38.33 12.83 8.49
N ILE A 160 38.79 11.62 8.96
CA ILE A 160 38.48 10.34 8.28
C ILE A 160 36.97 10.04 8.17
N PHE A 161 36.14 10.75 8.95
CA PHE A 161 34.68 10.69 8.89
C PHE A 161 34.06 11.86 8.10
N ALA A 162 34.85 12.89 7.75
CA ALA A 162 34.41 13.92 6.86
C ALA A 162 34.41 13.34 5.44
N THR A 163 33.27 13.25 4.85
CA THR A 163 33.13 12.92 3.43
C THR A 163 33.94 13.98 2.64
N ASN A 164 35.07 13.55 2.05
CA ASN A 164 35.59 14.31 0.94
C ASN A 164 34.43 14.52 -0.03
N VAL A 165 34.27 15.72 -0.53
CA VAL A 165 33.20 16.04 -1.49
C VAL A 165 33.21 14.97 -2.57
N GLY A 166 32.26 14.03 -2.51
CA GLY A 166 32.13 12.91 -3.44
C GLY A 166 32.20 11.48 -2.83
N ASP A 167 32.73 11.26 -1.61
CA ASP A 167 32.72 9.92 -1.00
C ASP A 167 31.69 9.82 0.14
N GLN A 168 30.52 9.30 -0.19
CA GLN A 168 29.43 9.07 0.75
C GLN A 168 29.49 7.69 1.44
N THR A 169 30.55 6.90 1.17
CA THR A 169 30.66 5.52 1.66
C THR A 169 30.45 5.36 3.18
N PRO A 170 31.01 6.22 4.07
CA PRO A 170 30.76 6.07 5.51
C PRO A 170 29.28 6.25 5.88
N LEU A 171 28.61 7.25 5.30
CA LEU A 171 27.18 7.48 5.54
C LEU A 171 26.35 6.32 5.00
N ALA A 172 26.71 5.81 3.83
CA ALA A 172 26.06 4.64 3.23
C ALA A 172 26.17 3.40 4.12
N VAL A 173 27.35 3.11 4.70
CA VAL A 173 27.53 1.98 5.63
C VAL A 173 26.57 2.09 6.82
N PHE A 174 26.43 3.27 7.41
CA PHE A 174 25.47 3.48 8.50
C PHE A 174 24.02 3.28 8.04
N GLU A 175 23.66 3.78 6.87
CA GLU A 175 22.30 3.66 6.32
C GLU A 175 21.92 2.21 6.02
N TRP A 176 22.82 1.45 5.36
CA TRP A 176 22.63 0.04 5.09
C TRP A 176 22.54 -0.78 6.39
N THR A 177 23.45 -0.54 7.34
CA THR A 177 23.46 -1.22 8.64
C THR A 177 22.16 -0.97 9.40
N ASP A 178 21.71 0.27 9.46
CA ASP A 178 20.47 0.63 10.15
C ASP A 178 19.26 -0.05 9.53
N THR A 179 19.18 -0.03 8.20
CA THR A 179 18.06 -0.64 7.46
C THR A 179 18.01 -2.15 7.67
N PHE A 180 19.14 -2.86 7.56
CA PHE A 180 19.19 -4.30 7.85
C PHE A 180 18.88 -4.61 9.30
N THR A 181 19.28 -3.76 10.21
CA THR A 181 19.00 -3.90 11.65
C THR A 181 17.51 -3.76 11.93
N ILE A 182 16.84 -2.78 11.32
CA ILE A 182 15.38 -2.59 11.45
C ILE A 182 14.63 -3.78 10.86
N ILE A 183 15.02 -4.26 9.69
CA ILE A 183 14.41 -5.45 9.06
C ILE A 183 14.60 -6.67 9.98
N GLY A 184 15.82 -6.94 10.43
CA GLY A 184 16.13 -8.04 11.32
C GLY A 184 15.32 -7.97 12.61
N TRP A 185 15.27 -6.80 13.26
CA TRP A 185 14.46 -6.58 14.44
C TRP A 185 12.98 -6.86 14.21
N THR A 186 12.43 -6.37 13.10
CA THR A 186 11.01 -6.59 12.73
C THR A 186 10.73 -8.08 12.56
N VAL A 187 11.61 -8.82 11.87
CA VAL A 187 11.47 -10.28 11.69
C VAL A 187 11.52 -10.98 13.05
N PHE A 188 12.49 -10.66 13.92
CA PHE A 188 12.56 -11.24 15.26
C PHE A 188 11.35 -10.90 16.11
N TYR A 189 10.83 -9.68 15.99
CA TYR A 189 9.62 -9.26 16.70
C TYR A 189 8.38 -10.05 16.26
N ILE A 190 8.21 -10.27 14.95
CA ILE A 190 7.12 -11.07 14.40
C ILE A 190 7.26 -12.53 14.84
N THR A 191 8.45 -13.12 14.68
CA THR A 191 8.68 -14.54 15.03
C THR A 191 8.51 -14.81 16.52
N LYS A 192 8.91 -13.85 17.36
CA LYS A 192 8.70 -13.93 18.82
C LYS A 192 7.22 -13.99 19.19
N ASN A 193 6.39 -13.27 18.46
CA ASN A 193 4.96 -13.16 18.77
C ASN A 193 4.12 -14.15 17.94
N ARG A 194 4.72 -14.86 16.98
CA ARG A 194 4.02 -15.77 16.04
C ARG A 194 3.24 -16.88 16.76
N SER A 195 3.82 -17.46 17.81
CA SER A 195 3.18 -18.54 18.56
C SER A 195 1.96 -18.12 19.38
N ASN A 196 1.76 -16.82 19.54
CA ASN A 196 0.71 -16.28 20.40
C ASN A 196 -0.45 -15.65 19.62
N PHE A 197 -0.36 -15.58 18.27
CA PHE A 197 -1.35 -14.86 17.49
C PHE A 197 -1.65 -15.57 16.19
N TYR A 198 -2.91 -15.92 16.00
CA TYR A 198 -3.47 -16.34 14.72
C TYR A 198 -4.32 -15.22 14.13
N LEU A 199 -4.12 -14.95 12.87
CA LEU A 199 -4.99 -14.05 12.12
C LEU A 199 -6.20 -14.87 11.66
N GLN A 200 -7.30 -14.75 12.34
CA GLN A 200 -8.55 -15.40 11.96
C GLN A 200 -9.56 -14.34 11.51
N LEU A 201 -10.02 -14.46 10.26
CA LEU A 201 -11.16 -13.68 9.81
C LEU A 201 -12.42 -14.33 10.36
N ARG A 202 -13.03 -13.73 11.38
CA ARG A 202 -14.31 -14.16 11.96
C ARG A 202 -15.42 -13.24 11.50
N VAL A 203 -16.54 -13.85 11.16
CA VAL A 203 -17.81 -13.17 11.04
C VAL A 203 -18.40 -13.12 12.45
N GLU A 204 -18.46 -11.95 13.06
CA GLU A 204 -19.11 -11.81 14.36
C GLU A 204 -20.64 -11.81 14.19
N ASP A 205 -21.28 -12.84 14.71
CA ASP A 205 -22.71 -12.80 14.95
C ASP A 205 -22.96 -12.02 16.26
N SER A 206 -23.86 -11.03 16.22
CA SER A 206 -24.16 -10.14 17.34
C SER A 206 -24.68 -10.85 18.61
N THR A 207 -24.93 -12.16 18.52
CA THR A 207 -25.47 -12.98 19.60
C THR A 207 -24.42 -13.77 20.38
N THR A 208 -23.20 -13.88 19.90
CA THR A 208 -22.14 -14.63 20.59
C THR A 208 -21.31 -13.72 21.49
N THR A 209 -21.68 -13.68 22.78
CA THR A 209 -20.82 -13.19 23.87
C THR A 209 -19.66 -14.18 24.09
N THR A 210 -18.78 -14.33 23.13
CA THR A 210 -17.55 -15.09 23.37
C THR A 210 -16.56 -14.22 24.13
N THR A 211 -16.11 -14.73 25.26
CA THR A 211 -15.08 -14.16 26.14
C THR A 211 -13.69 -14.10 25.48
N ASP A 212 -13.59 -14.44 24.20
CA ASP A 212 -12.36 -14.38 23.45
C ASP A 212 -11.87 -12.93 23.39
N LYS A 213 -10.68 -12.69 23.89
CA LYS A 213 -10.01 -11.38 23.86
C LYS A 213 -9.77 -10.98 22.40
N LEU A 214 -10.77 -10.33 21.83
CA LEU A 214 -10.73 -9.84 20.45
C LEU A 214 -9.65 -8.76 20.34
N ALA A 215 -8.66 -8.99 19.51
CA ALA A 215 -7.51 -8.12 19.45
C ALA A 215 -7.74 -6.89 18.55
N VAL A 216 -8.34 -7.04 17.38
CA VAL A 216 -8.59 -5.94 16.45
C VAL A 216 -9.89 -6.17 15.67
N ARG A 217 -10.75 -5.17 15.63
CA ARG A 217 -11.98 -5.18 14.83
C ARG A 217 -11.82 -4.24 13.65
N PHE A 218 -11.87 -4.78 12.43
CA PHE A 218 -11.99 -3.98 11.21
C PHE A 218 -13.41 -4.06 10.68
N SER A 219 -14.05 -2.94 10.53
CA SER A 219 -15.28 -2.88 9.75
C SER A 219 -14.90 -2.75 8.27
N LEU A 220 -15.37 -3.65 7.42
CA LEU A 220 -15.19 -3.51 5.96
C LEU A 220 -15.81 -2.20 5.45
N ASN A 221 -16.89 -1.73 6.06
CA ASN A 221 -17.46 -0.41 5.75
C ASN A 221 -16.45 0.72 5.97
N ASN A 222 -15.65 0.67 7.04
CA ASN A 222 -14.61 1.67 7.29
C ASN A 222 -13.51 1.61 6.21
N ILE A 223 -13.18 0.42 5.70
CA ILE A 223 -12.23 0.27 4.60
C ILE A 223 -12.82 0.84 3.31
N ALA A 224 -14.10 0.58 3.02
CA ALA A 224 -14.76 1.18 1.86
C ALA A 224 -14.75 2.71 1.91
N TRP A 225 -15.08 3.28 3.06
CA TRP A 225 -14.98 4.73 3.27
C TRP A 225 -13.54 5.23 3.14
N ALA A 226 -12.56 4.51 3.66
CA ALA A 226 -11.15 4.86 3.52
C ALA A 226 -10.72 4.90 2.05
N VAL A 227 -11.13 3.93 1.23
CA VAL A 227 -10.85 3.90 -0.21
C VAL A 227 -11.52 5.09 -0.91
N LEU A 228 -12.80 5.37 -0.64
CA LEU A 228 -13.52 6.52 -1.22
C LEU A 228 -12.87 7.85 -0.86
N LEU A 229 -12.55 8.06 0.42
CA LEU A 229 -11.92 9.29 0.90
C LEU A 229 -10.51 9.46 0.33
N LEU A 230 -9.74 8.37 0.28
CA LEU A 230 -8.40 8.40 -0.29
C LEU A 230 -8.40 8.73 -1.78
N SER A 231 -9.32 8.12 -2.54
CA SER A 231 -9.47 8.41 -3.97
C SER A 231 -9.93 9.86 -4.21
N THR A 232 -10.91 10.33 -3.44
CA THR A 232 -11.37 11.73 -3.51
C THR A 232 -10.24 12.69 -3.19
N PHE A 233 -9.49 12.43 -2.12
CA PHE A 233 -8.32 13.23 -1.75
C PHE A 233 -7.28 13.26 -2.87
N THR A 234 -6.97 12.09 -3.45
CA THR A 234 -5.99 11.98 -4.54
C THR A 234 -6.39 12.84 -5.73
N PHE A 235 -7.60 12.64 -6.23
CA PHE A 235 -8.06 13.33 -7.43
C PHE A 235 -8.19 14.83 -7.22
N THR A 236 -8.79 15.25 -6.11
CA THR A 236 -8.98 16.68 -5.82
C THR A 236 -7.66 17.40 -5.59
N SER A 237 -6.74 16.79 -4.84
CA SER A 237 -5.43 17.39 -4.56
C SER A 237 -4.57 17.47 -5.83
N CYS A 238 -4.49 16.39 -6.60
CA CYS A 238 -3.70 16.38 -7.84
C CYS A 238 -4.27 17.36 -8.87
N TYR A 239 -5.59 17.42 -9.04
CA TYR A 239 -6.24 18.42 -9.89
C TYR A 239 -5.95 19.85 -9.43
N TYR A 240 -6.11 20.13 -8.13
CA TYR A 240 -5.84 21.45 -7.56
C TYR A 240 -4.40 21.91 -7.85
N PHE A 241 -3.41 21.04 -7.62
CA PHE A 241 -2.01 21.42 -7.86
C PHE A 241 -1.70 21.58 -9.34
N LEU A 242 -2.26 20.76 -10.21
CA LEU A 242 -2.06 20.87 -11.65
C LEU A 242 -2.67 22.20 -12.16
N ASN A 243 -3.89 22.53 -11.70
CA ASN A 243 -4.58 23.77 -12.05
C ASN A 243 -3.83 25.01 -11.52
N LYS A 244 -3.41 24.99 -10.24
CA LYS A 244 -2.63 26.06 -9.62
C LYS A 244 -1.30 26.32 -10.34
N ALA A 245 -0.69 25.28 -10.90
CA ALA A 245 0.53 25.40 -11.70
C ALA A 245 0.28 25.91 -13.12
N GLY A 246 -0.98 26.20 -13.50
CA GLY A 246 -1.34 26.69 -14.84
C GLY A 246 -1.10 25.68 -15.97
N ARG A 247 -1.08 24.38 -15.62
CA ARG A 247 -0.75 23.30 -16.58
C ARG A 247 -1.96 22.69 -17.27
N ILE A 248 -3.16 23.10 -16.87
CA ILE A 248 -4.40 22.72 -17.55
C ILE A 248 -4.67 23.76 -18.63
N PRO A 249 -4.65 23.40 -19.92
CA PRO A 249 -4.97 24.33 -20.98
C PRO A 249 -6.42 24.85 -20.82
N LYS A 250 -6.63 26.12 -21.13
CA LYS A 250 -7.97 26.73 -21.05
C LYS A 250 -8.97 25.96 -21.95
N GLY A 251 -10.08 25.53 -21.35
CA GLY A 251 -11.13 24.80 -22.07
C GLY A 251 -10.85 23.32 -22.31
N SER A 252 -9.81 22.76 -21.68
CA SER A 252 -9.56 21.31 -21.69
C SER A 252 -9.80 20.69 -20.31
N TRP A 253 -10.00 19.37 -20.31
CA TRP A 253 -10.06 18.56 -19.09
C TRP A 253 -8.83 17.65 -19.07
N PRO A 254 -8.07 17.52 -17.97
CA PRO A 254 -6.88 16.69 -17.95
C PRO A 254 -7.25 15.20 -17.80
N TYR A 255 -6.44 14.33 -18.37
CA TYR A 255 -6.44 12.91 -17.97
C TYR A 255 -6.07 12.77 -16.50
N ILE A 256 -6.55 11.70 -15.87
CA ILE A 256 -6.13 11.37 -14.49
C ILE A 256 -4.61 11.15 -14.47
N SER A 257 -4.07 10.45 -15.47
CA SER A 257 -2.64 10.20 -15.63
C SER A 257 -1.82 11.49 -15.75
N ASP A 258 -2.32 12.52 -16.45
CA ASP A 258 -1.63 13.84 -16.55
C ASP A 258 -1.43 14.50 -15.18
N MET A 259 -2.39 14.33 -14.27
CA MET A 259 -2.30 14.91 -12.93
C MET A 259 -1.21 14.26 -12.07
N PHE A 260 -0.79 13.04 -12.43
CA PHE A 260 0.21 12.25 -11.72
C PHE A 260 1.63 12.47 -12.23
N VAL A 261 1.82 13.32 -13.24
CA VAL A 261 3.12 13.55 -13.86
C VAL A 261 4.02 14.46 -13.04
N HIS A 262 3.47 15.53 -12.47
CA HIS A 262 4.26 16.61 -11.89
C HIS A 262 4.11 16.75 -10.37
N PRO A 263 5.20 17.15 -9.65
CA PRO A 263 5.10 17.48 -8.23
C PRO A 263 4.13 18.64 -7.95
N PRO A 264 3.41 18.58 -6.81
CA PRO A 264 3.38 17.48 -5.85
C PRO A 264 2.39 16.37 -6.19
N GLY A 265 1.65 16.48 -7.31
CA GLY A 265 0.65 15.49 -7.75
C GLY A 265 1.24 14.08 -7.89
N ASN A 266 2.43 13.94 -8.48
CA ASN A 266 3.11 12.65 -8.62
C ASN A 266 3.48 12.02 -7.26
N TRP A 267 3.84 12.80 -6.25
CA TRP A 267 4.15 12.25 -4.92
C TRP A 267 2.88 11.75 -4.22
N ILE A 268 1.81 12.56 -4.31
CA ILE A 268 0.50 12.21 -3.75
C ILE A 268 -0.03 10.94 -4.42
N SER A 269 -0.02 10.87 -5.76
CA SER A 269 -0.53 9.70 -6.49
C SER A 269 0.29 8.44 -6.21
N ARG A 270 1.62 8.52 -6.18
CA ARG A 270 2.49 7.40 -5.84
C ARG A 270 2.14 6.80 -4.50
N TRP A 271 1.96 7.66 -3.49
CA TRP A 271 1.60 7.22 -2.16
C TRP A 271 0.18 6.67 -2.09
N THR A 272 -0.80 7.43 -2.57
CA THR A 272 -2.22 7.11 -2.38
C THR A 272 -2.70 5.95 -3.24
N LEU A 273 -2.20 5.80 -4.49
CA LEU A 273 -2.59 4.68 -5.35
C LEU A 273 -2.02 3.34 -4.85
N VAL A 274 -0.78 3.32 -4.36
CA VAL A 274 -0.22 2.11 -3.75
C VAL A 274 -0.96 1.75 -2.48
N PHE A 275 -1.28 2.73 -1.63
CA PHE A 275 -2.04 2.51 -0.41
C PHE A 275 -3.46 2.04 -0.72
N GLY A 276 -4.15 2.72 -1.65
CA GLY A 276 -5.49 2.38 -2.09
C GLY A 276 -5.58 0.99 -2.74
N SER A 277 -4.58 0.62 -3.55
CA SER A 277 -4.51 -0.72 -4.16
C SER A 277 -4.35 -1.81 -3.10
N THR A 278 -3.53 -1.59 -2.08
CA THR A 278 -3.34 -2.56 -0.99
C THR A 278 -4.62 -2.73 -0.17
N LEU A 279 -5.32 -1.64 0.16
CA LEU A 279 -6.62 -1.71 0.82
C LEU A 279 -7.66 -2.43 -0.03
N SER A 280 -7.68 -2.16 -1.34
CA SER A 280 -8.57 -2.82 -2.29
C SER A 280 -8.27 -4.31 -2.39
N GLY A 281 -7.00 -4.71 -2.48
CA GLY A 281 -6.56 -6.11 -2.49
C GLY A 281 -6.96 -6.84 -1.21
N PHE A 282 -6.72 -6.24 -0.04
CA PHE A 282 -7.16 -6.77 1.24
C PHE A 282 -8.68 -6.98 1.28
N THR A 283 -9.44 -6.00 0.79
CA THR A 283 -10.90 -6.10 0.69
C THR A 283 -11.33 -7.27 -0.19
N GLN A 284 -10.69 -7.50 -1.33
CA GLN A 284 -11.02 -8.63 -2.22
C GLN A 284 -10.77 -9.99 -1.54
N VAL A 285 -9.69 -10.11 -0.79
CA VAL A 285 -9.41 -11.30 0.02
C VAL A 285 -10.50 -11.50 1.08
N CYS A 286 -10.87 -10.45 1.80
CA CYS A 286 -11.96 -10.52 2.77
C CYS A 286 -13.29 -10.96 2.14
N LEU A 287 -13.68 -10.35 1.02
CA LEU A 287 -14.91 -10.68 0.31
C LEU A 287 -14.92 -12.13 -0.20
N TYR A 288 -13.78 -12.66 -0.65
CA TYR A 288 -13.64 -14.05 -1.04
C TYR A 288 -13.98 -15.01 0.11
N TYR A 289 -13.44 -14.75 1.30
CA TYR A 289 -13.73 -15.60 2.47
C TYR A 289 -15.17 -15.44 2.98
N LEU A 290 -15.74 -14.25 2.87
CA LEU A 290 -17.10 -13.97 3.31
C LEU A 290 -18.16 -14.59 2.41
N ASP A 291 -17.91 -14.61 1.10
CA ASP A 291 -18.81 -15.25 0.14
C ASP A 291 -18.90 -16.78 0.35
N GLY A 292 -18.04 -17.36 1.21
CA GLY A 292 -18.02 -18.79 1.54
C GLY A 292 -17.79 -19.71 0.33
N LYS A 293 -17.38 -19.14 -0.79
CA LYS A 293 -17.19 -19.82 -2.07
C LYS A 293 -15.80 -20.41 -2.15
N THR A 294 -15.73 -21.73 -2.28
CA THR A 294 -14.45 -22.45 -2.29
C THR A 294 -14.10 -23.06 -3.65
N THR A 295 -14.87 -22.73 -4.70
CA THR A 295 -14.63 -23.29 -6.02
C THR A 295 -13.33 -22.76 -6.63
N MET A 296 -12.70 -23.55 -7.49
CA MET A 296 -11.50 -23.11 -8.22
C MET A 296 -11.74 -21.82 -9.01
N GLY A 297 -12.96 -21.66 -9.57
CA GLY A 297 -13.35 -20.45 -10.27
C GLY A 297 -13.38 -19.20 -9.39
N ASP A 298 -13.77 -19.32 -8.12
CA ASP A 298 -13.77 -18.18 -7.19
C ASP A 298 -12.34 -17.78 -6.79
N LYS A 299 -11.46 -18.77 -6.62
CA LYS A 299 -10.02 -18.52 -6.40
C LYS A 299 -9.41 -17.79 -7.57
N MET A 300 -9.66 -18.26 -8.81
CA MET A 300 -9.13 -17.59 -10.01
C MET A 300 -9.65 -16.17 -10.15
N LEU A 301 -10.94 -15.95 -9.85
CA LEU A 301 -11.53 -14.61 -9.88
C LEU A 301 -10.87 -13.66 -8.87
N THR A 302 -10.59 -14.15 -7.67
CA THR A 302 -9.85 -13.36 -6.66
C THR A 302 -8.43 -13.07 -7.12
N ILE A 303 -7.74 -14.02 -7.74
CA ILE A 303 -6.40 -13.82 -8.31
C ILE A 303 -6.45 -12.73 -9.39
N VAL A 304 -7.43 -12.75 -10.30
CA VAL A 304 -7.61 -11.72 -11.33
C VAL A 304 -7.77 -10.34 -10.68
N SER A 305 -8.61 -10.23 -9.64
CA SER A 305 -8.78 -8.95 -8.95
C SER A 305 -7.50 -8.47 -8.26
N LEU A 306 -6.72 -9.36 -7.65
CA LEU A 306 -5.44 -9.03 -7.03
C LEU A 306 -4.40 -8.57 -8.05
N ILE A 307 -4.32 -9.23 -9.21
CA ILE A 307 -3.44 -8.80 -10.31
C ILE A 307 -3.86 -7.41 -10.80
N SER A 308 -5.16 -7.16 -10.92
CA SER A 308 -5.67 -5.85 -11.36
C SER A 308 -5.30 -4.74 -10.38
N VAL A 309 -5.45 -4.94 -9.08
CA VAL A 309 -5.05 -3.92 -8.08
C VAL A 309 -3.52 -3.75 -7.98
N LEU A 310 -2.73 -4.78 -8.30
CA LEU A 310 -1.28 -4.61 -8.49
C LEU A 310 -0.97 -3.72 -9.70
N GLY A 311 -1.76 -3.82 -10.78
CA GLY A 311 -1.71 -2.87 -11.90
C GLY A 311 -1.91 -1.43 -11.44
N LEU A 312 -2.89 -1.17 -10.57
CA LEU A 312 -3.13 0.16 -9.98
C LEU A 312 -1.91 0.66 -9.17
N SER A 313 -1.27 -0.22 -8.40
CA SER A 313 0.01 0.12 -7.74
C SER A 313 1.09 0.51 -8.75
N GLY A 314 1.17 -0.23 -9.87
CA GLY A 314 2.11 0.07 -10.96
C GLY A 314 1.86 1.44 -11.59
N VAL A 315 0.60 1.81 -11.83
CA VAL A 315 0.21 3.17 -12.30
C VAL A 315 0.68 4.24 -11.31
N GLY A 316 0.54 4.00 -10.01
CA GLY A 316 1.05 4.89 -8.98
C GLY A 316 2.57 5.03 -8.98
N CYS A 317 3.28 3.92 -9.17
CA CYS A 317 4.75 3.91 -9.11
C CYS A 317 5.44 4.47 -10.35
N ILE A 318 4.80 4.35 -11.53
CA ILE A 318 5.37 4.66 -12.84
C ILE A 318 4.45 5.66 -13.53
N ASN A 319 4.88 6.90 -13.63
CA ASN A 319 4.07 7.87 -14.37
C ASN A 319 4.32 7.78 -15.88
N GLU A 320 3.39 8.33 -16.64
CA GLU A 320 3.37 8.26 -18.10
C GLU A 320 4.62 8.86 -18.76
N LYS A 321 5.18 9.93 -18.21
CA LYS A 321 6.40 10.57 -18.75
C LYS A 321 7.68 9.80 -18.40
N GLU A 322 7.70 9.07 -17.30
CA GLU A 322 8.85 8.26 -16.91
C GLU A 322 8.99 7.03 -17.83
N ASN A 323 7.88 6.33 -18.04
CA ASN A 323 7.84 5.16 -18.93
C ASN A 323 6.41 4.93 -19.41
N HIS A 324 6.08 5.49 -20.58
CA HIS A 324 4.76 5.41 -21.18
C HIS A 324 4.29 3.97 -21.39
N THR A 325 5.14 3.12 -21.95
CA THR A 325 4.79 1.72 -22.25
C THR A 325 4.42 0.95 -20.99
N LEU A 326 5.26 1.04 -19.96
CA LEU A 326 5.02 0.31 -18.71
C LEU A 326 3.82 0.88 -17.96
N HIS A 327 3.61 2.20 -17.98
CA HIS A 327 2.43 2.86 -17.44
C HIS A 327 1.15 2.33 -18.10
N ILE A 328 1.11 2.27 -19.43
CA ILE A 328 -0.05 1.74 -20.18
C ILE A 328 -0.31 0.26 -19.89
N ILE A 329 0.74 -0.55 -19.75
CA ILE A 329 0.60 -1.97 -19.36
C ILE A 329 -0.04 -2.06 -17.97
N CYS A 330 0.43 -1.28 -17.00
CA CYS A 330 -0.13 -1.25 -15.66
C CYS A 330 -1.57 -0.75 -15.63
N ALA A 331 -1.88 0.32 -16.38
CA ALA A 331 -3.23 0.87 -16.50
C ALA A 331 -4.18 -0.13 -17.18
N GLY A 332 -3.77 -0.75 -18.28
CA GLY A 332 -4.55 -1.80 -18.95
C GLY A 332 -4.80 -3.01 -18.03
N THR A 333 -3.78 -3.45 -17.30
CA THR A 333 -3.92 -4.52 -16.32
C THR A 333 -4.95 -4.16 -15.24
N PHE A 334 -4.94 -2.93 -14.75
CA PHE A 334 -5.92 -2.46 -13.79
C PHE A 334 -7.32 -2.39 -14.38
N PHE A 335 -7.55 -1.60 -15.42
CA PHE A 335 -8.90 -1.35 -15.96
C PHE A 335 -9.51 -2.62 -16.54
N ILE A 336 -8.84 -3.27 -17.50
CA ILE A 336 -9.36 -4.47 -18.18
C ILE A 336 -9.52 -5.64 -17.20
N GLY A 337 -8.52 -5.85 -16.34
CA GLY A 337 -8.56 -6.94 -15.36
C GLY A 337 -9.65 -6.74 -14.32
N TYR A 338 -9.85 -5.50 -13.85
CA TYR A 338 -10.89 -5.19 -12.86
C TYR A 338 -12.29 -5.27 -13.46
N ASP A 339 -12.49 -4.83 -14.71
CA ASP A 339 -13.75 -5.00 -15.44
C ASP A 339 -14.11 -6.46 -15.60
N LEU A 340 -13.14 -7.29 -16.01
CA LEU A 340 -13.34 -8.74 -16.10
C LEU A 340 -13.76 -9.32 -14.75
N PHE A 341 -13.10 -8.91 -13.67
CA PHE A 341 -13.48 -9.28 -12.32
C PHE A 341 -14.91 -8.86 -11.98
N MET A 342 -15.29 -7.61 -12.25
CA MET A 342 -16.62 -7.07 -11.95
C MET A 342 -17.73 -7.86 -12.67
N ILE A 343 -17.55 -8.13 -13.96
CA ILE A 343 -18.51 -8.91 -14.76
C ILE A 343 -18.63 -10.35 -14.22
N LEU A 344 -17.52 -11.04 -14.11
CA LEU A 344 -17.52 -12.45 -13.67
C LEU A 344 -18.05 -12.62 -12.24
N ARG A 345 -17.77 -11.67 -11.37
CA ARG A 345 -18.31 -11.68 -10.01
C ARG A 345 -19.82 -11.48 -10.02
N THR A 346 -20.31 -10.52 -10.79
CA THR A 346 -21.74 -10.24 -10.90
C THR A 346 -22.52 -11.42 -11.43
N LEU A 347 -22.00 -12.13 -12.45
CA LEU A 347 -22.64 -13.33 -13.01
C LEU A 347 -22.75 -14.50 -12.01
N ARG A 348 -21.96 -14.48 -10.93
CA ARG A 348 -21.94 -15.51 -9.89
C ARG A 348 -22.73 -15.15 -8.64
N GLN A 349 -23.16 -13.93 -8.52
CA GLN A 349 -23.93 -13.46 -7.35
C GLN A 349 -25.42 -13.79 -7.53
N THR A 350 -26.09 -14.01 -6.39
CA THR A 350 -27.56 -14.12 -6.37
C THR A 350 -28.22 -12.80 -6.76
N ILE A 351 -29.34 -12.87 -7.46
CA ILE A 351 -30.04 -11.66 -7.94
C ILE A 351 -30.60 -10.90 -6.75
N SER A 352 -30.04 -9.73 -6.48
CA SER A 352 -30.53 -8.74 -5.52
C SER A 352 -30.51 -7.35 -6.17
N LYS A 353 -31.25 -6.38 -5.61
CA LYS A 353 -31.25 -4.99 -6.13
C LYS A 353 -29.84 -4.39 -6.16
N TRP A 354 -29.04 -4.69 -5.15
CA TRP A 354 -27.64 -4.23 -5.05
C TRP A 354 -26.74 -4.89 -6.08
N ASN A 355 -26.97 -6.18 -6.34
CA ASN A 355 -26.20 -6.92 -7.36
C ASN A 355 -26.53 -6.44 -8.77
N ILE A 356 -27.80 -6.08 -9.04
CA ILE A 356 -28.17 -5.46 -10.32
C ILE A 356 -27.48 -4.11 -10.49
N PHE A 357 -27.49 -3.29 -9.43
CA PHE A 357 -26.83 -1.98 -9.48
C PHE A 357 -25.32 -2.12 -9.72
N THR A 358 -24.64 -2.99 -8.97
CA THR A 358 -23.21 -3.25 -9.20
C THR A 358 -22.93 -3.87 -10.58
N ALA A 359 -23.83 -4.69 -11.11
CA ALA A 359 -23.76 -5.20 -12.48
C ALA A 359 -23.77 -4.07 -13.51
N CYS A 360 -24.70 -3.12 -13.35
CA CYS A 360 -24.77 -1.97 -14.24
C CYS A 360 -23.48 -1.13 -14.19
N LEU A 361 -22.93 -0.90 -13.01
CA LEU A 361 -21.65 -0.19 -12.87
C LEU A 361 -20.51 -0.93 -13.61
N GLY A 362 -20.42 -2.24 -13.43
CA GLY A 362 -19.41 -3.06 -14.12
C GLY A 362 -19.57 -3.07 -15.64
N MET A 363 -20.79 -3.19 -16.13
CA MET A 363 -21.04 -3.15 -17.57
C MET A 363 -20.72 -1.78 -18.18
N MET A 364 -21.09 -0.69 -17.50
CA MET A 364 -20.73 0.67 -17.92
C MET A 364 -19.23 0.87 -17.96
N SER A 365 -18.51 0.45 -16.92
CA SER A 365 -17.05 0.52 -16.87
C SER A 365 -16.43 -0.23 -18.04
N CYS A 366 -16.86 -1.46 -18.30
CA CYS A 366 -16.36 -2.27 -19.41
C CYS A 366 -16.55 -1.59 -20.78
N VAL A 367 -17.71 -0.97 -21.03
CA VAL A 367 -17.96 -0.22 -22.26
C VAL A 367 -17.03 0.98 -22.38
N LEU A 368 -16.81 1.72 -21.28
CA LEU A 368 -15.91 2.87 -21.28
C LEU A 368 -14.44 2.47 -21.50
N THR A 369 -14.01 1.39 -20.87
CA THR A 369 -12.67 0.81 -21.07
C THR A 369 -12.47 0.36 -22.52
N TRP A 370 -13.46 -0.32 -23.10
CA TRP A 370 -13.42 -0.72 -24.50
C TRP A 370 -13.33 0.50 -25.44
N LEU A 371 -14.17 1.51 -25.23
CA LEU A 371 -14.15 2.74 -26.02
C LEU A 371 -12.80 3.46 -25.93
N ARG A 372 -12.15 3.43 -24.77
CA ARG A 372 -10.87 4.11 -24.54
C ARG A 372 -9.67 3.37 -25.12
N PHE A 373 -9.59 2.05 -24.94
CA PHE A 373 -8.42 1.27 -25.31
C PHE A 373 -8.48 0.58 -26.66
N SER A 374 -9.66 0.38 -27.26
CA SER A 374 -9.78 -0.24 -28.57
C SER A 374 -9.63 0.79 -29.68
N THR A 375 -8.86 0.45 -30.73
CA THR A 375 -8.77 1.27 -31.94
C THR A 375 -10.14 1.47 -32.61
N SER A 376 -10.98 0.43 -32.60
CA SER A 376 -12.35 0.50 -33.12
C SER A 376 -13.23 1.43 -32.31
N GLY A 377 -13.15 1.37 -30.97
CA GLY A 377 -13.88 2.26 -30.10
C GLY A 377 -13.44 3.71 -30.24
N HIS A 378 -12.15 3.95 -30.35
CA HIS A 378 -11.59 5.28 -30.58
C HIS A 378 -12.03 5.89 -31.91
N GLN A 379 -12.00 5.11 -33.01
CA GLN A 379 -12.52 5.54 -34.30
C GLN A 379 -14.03 5.78 -34.30
N PHE A 380 -14.80 4.94 -33.58
CA PHE A 380 -16.22 5.12 -33.38
C PHE A 380 -16.54 6.48 -32.73
N LEU A 381 -15.83 6.83 -31.67
CA LEU A 381 -15.98 8.11 -30.97
C LEU A 381 -15.64 9.30 -31.86
N ILE A 382 -14.52 9.24 -32.61
CA ILE A 382 -14.13 10.29 -33.55
C ILE A 382 -15.20 10.48 -34.62
N ASN A 383 -15.69 9.40 -35.21
CA ASN A 383 -16.59 9.46 -36.35
C ASN A 383 -18.04 9.82 -35.97
N HIS A 384 -18.51 9.46 -34.78
CA HIS A 384 -19.93 9.58 -34.42
C HIS A 384 -20.23 10.61 -33.33
N VAL A 385 -19.26 10.96 -32.51
CA VAL A 385 -19.45 11.87 -31.36
C VAL A 385 -18.73 13.20 -31.55
N SER A 386 -17.67 13.23 -32.34
CA SER A 386 -16.85 14.43 -32.52
C SER A 386 -16.96 14.99 -33.93
N THR A 387 -17.61 16.12 -34.06
CA THR A 387 -17.57 16.99 -35.26
C THR A 387 -16.43 18.03 -35.18
N SER A 388 -15.70 18.09 -34.05
CA SER A 388 -14.60 19.02 -33.85
C SER A 388 -13.48 18.38 -33.00
N GLU A 389 -12.20 18.72 -33.29
CA GLU A 389 -11.01 18.31 -32.51
C GLU A 389 -11.16 18.65 -31.03
N ARG A 390 -11.84 19.71 -30.66
CA ARG A 390 -12.09 20.12 -29.27
C ARG A 390 -12.92 19.10 -28.48
N VAL A 391 -13.94 18.52 -29.12
CA VAL A 391 -14.79 17.51 -28.46
C VAL A 391 -14.01 16.22 -28.26
N GLY A 392 -13.19 15.81 -29.24
CA GLY A 392 -12.31 14.64 -29.09
C GLY A 392 -11.29 14.79 -27.95
N ALA A 393 -10.68 15.97 -27.83
CA ALA A 393 -9.74 16.29 -26.76
C ALA A 393 -10.38 16.31 -25.35
N PHE A 394 -11.68 16.55 -25.26
CA PHE A 394 -12.41 16.53 -23.98
C PHE A 394 -12.94 15.12 -23.64
N LEU A 395 -13.35 14.36 -24.63
CA LEU A 395 -14.05 13.09 -24.44
C LEU A 395 -13.16 12.01 -23.83
N GLY A 396 -11.90 11.89 -24.28
CA GLY A 396 -10.95 10.90 -23.74
C GLY A 396 -10.73 11.03 -22.24
N PRO A 397 -10.36 12.22 -21.73
CA PRO A 397 -10.26 12.45 -20.31
C PRO A 397 -11.55 12.13 -19.54
N VAL A 398 -12.72 12.57 -20.03
CA VAL A 398 -14.02 12.32 -19.36
C VAL A 398 -14.29 10.82 -19.24
N LEU A 399 -14.01 10.03 -20.27
CA LEU A 399 -14.15 8.57 -20.21
C LEU A 399 -13.25 7.95 -19.14
N GLU A 400 -12.00 8.40 -19.03
CA GLU A 400 -11.08 7.92 -18.00
C GLU A 400 -11.59 8.23 -16.58
N TRP A 401 -12.08 9.43 -16.35
CA TRP A 401 -12.66 9.81 -15.08
C TRP A 401 -13.93 9.01 -14.74
N CYS A 402 -14.82 8.86 -15.69
CA CYS A 402 -16.05 8.08 -15.49
C CYS A 402 -15.71 6.62 -15.15
N ASP A 403 -14.79 6.02 -15.88
CA ASP A 403 -14.36 4.64 -15.66
C ASP A 403 -13.75 4.45 -14.28
N ALA A 404 -12.81 5.29 -13.89
CA ALA A 404 -12.20 5.24 -12.56
C ALA A 404 -13.24 5.41 -11.43
N ILE A 405 -14.20 6.34 -11.59
CA ILE A 405 -15.27 6.57 -10.62
C ILE A 405 -16.18 5.34 -10.53
N LEU A 406 -16.52 4.70 -11.65
CA LEU A 406 -17.35 3.50 -11.67
C LEU A 406 -16.68 2.34 -10.95
N ILE A 407 -15.39 2.09 -11.17
CA ILE A 407 -14.63 1.03 -10.49
C ILE A 407 -14.59 1.28 -8.96
N ILE A 408 -14.30 2.52 -8.55
CA ILE A 408 -14.23 2.87 -7.12
C ILE A 408 -15.60 2.68 -6.46
N ASN A 409 -16.66 3.11 -7.11
CA ASN A 409 -18.02 2.93 -6.60
C ASN A 409 -18.43 1.46 -6.57
N TYR A 410 -18.09 0.67 -7.60
CA TYR A 410 -18.33 -0.78 -7.60
C TYR A 410 -17.71 -1.44 -6.37
N LEU A 411 -16.45 -1.14 -6.07
CA LEU A 411 -15.77 -1.66 -4.90
C LEU A 411 -16.50 -1.29 -3.61
N ALA A 412 -16.80 -0.01 -3.42
CA ALA A 412 -17.46 0.49 -2.21
C ALA A 412 -18.88 -0.11 -2.05
N PHE A 413 -19.68 -0.11 -3.10
CA PHE A 413 -21.06 -0.65 -3.04
C PHE A 413 -21.07 -2.17 -2.88
N SER A 414 -20.11 -2.89 -3.44
CA SER A 414 -19.95 -4.33 -3.19
C SER A 414 -19.74 -4.63 -1.69
N ILE A 415 -19.00 -3.79 -1.00
CA ILE A 415 -18.79 -3.91 0.45
C ILE A 415 -20.06 -3.55 1.23
N PHE A 416 -20.69 -2.42 0.89
CA PHE A 416 -21.91 -1.98 1.56
C PHE A 416 -23.08 -2.95 1.36
N ALA A 417 -23.14 -3.64 0.23
CA ALA A 417 -24.15 -4.68 -0.01
C ALA A 417 -24.01 -5.84 0.96
N HIS A 418 -22.80 -6.24 1.31
CA HIS A 418 -22.55 -7.29 2.32
C HIS A 418 -22.88 -6.82 3.74
N GLY A 419 -22.64 -5.56 4.07
CA GLY A 419 -22.93 -4.99 5.40
C GLY A 419 -24.40 -4.86 5.75
N LYS A 420 -25.33 -4.97 4.77
CA LYS A 420 -26.78 -4.93 5.01
C LYS A 420 -27.42 -6.27 5.33
N THR A 421 -26.73 -7.38 5.10
CA THR A 421 -27.22 -8.71 5.43
C THR A 421 -26.88 -9.10 6.88
N ASN A 422 -27.44 -8.41 7.87
CA ASN A 422 -27.41 -8.71 9.33
C ASN A 422 -26.04 -9.01 9.99
N VAL A 423 -24.95 -8.99 9.26
CA VAL A 423 -23.60 -9.19 9.79
C VAL A 423 -22.94 -7.83 9.95
N GLN A 424 -23.16 -7.20 11.08
CA GLN A 424 -22.79 -5.79 11.30
C GLN A 424 -21.28 -5.58 11.53
N ASN A 425 -20.54 -6.61 11.93
CA ASN A 425 -19.12 -6.45 12.23
C ASN A 425 -18.34 -7.65 11.74
N TYR A 426 -17.48 -7.43 10.76
CA TYR A 426 -16.41 -8.36 10.43
C TYR A 426 -15.20 -8.00 11.27
N GLY A 427 -14.79 -8.91 12.12
CA GLY A 427 -13.62 -8.74 12.95
C GLY A 427 -12.45 -9.51 12.38
N LEU A 428 -11.33 -8.86 12.19
CA LEU A 428 -10.06 -9.55 12.15
C LEU A 428 -9.74 -9.91 13.59
N VAL A 429 -9.94 -11.18 13.93
CA VAL A 429 -9.72 -11.67 15.29
C VAL A 429 -8.31 -12.21 15.35
N ILE A 430 -7.56 -11.69 16.30
CA ILE A 430 -6.30 -12.32 16.69
C ILE A 430 -6.63 -13.17 17.92
N VAL A 431 -6.61 -14.46 17.72
CA VAL A 431 -6.80 -15.42 18.81
C VAL A 431 -5.45 -15.62 19.47
N SER A 432 -5.36 -15.31 20.78
CA SER A 432 -4.19 -15.74 21.57
C SER A 432 -4.47 -17.15 22.05
N ASP A 433 -3.66 -18.09 21.61
CA ASP A 433 -3.70 -19.45 22.14
C ASP A 433 -2.96 -19.46 23.49
N GLU A 434 -3.73 -19.36 24.58
CA GLU A 434 -3.20 -19.54 25.93
C GLU A 434 -3.14 -21.03 26.34
N THR A 435 -3.73 -21.94 25.53
CA THR A 435 -3.92 -23.35 25.92
C THR A 435 -2.93 -24.34 25.33
N GLY A 436 -2.08 -23.94 24.39
CA GLY A 436 -0.98 -24.78 23.87
C GLY A 436 -1.40 -25.95 22.96
N ASP A 437 -2.69 -26.20 22.74
CA ASP A 437 -3.18 -27.29 21.91
C ASP A 437 -3.49 -26.80 20.49
N VAL A 438 -2.47 -26.86 19.64
CA VAL A 438 -2.54 -26.40 18.23
C VAL A 438 -3.37 -27.35 17.34
N GLU A 439 -3.59 -28.59 17.78
CA GLU A 439 -4.23 -29.58 16.93
C GLU A 439 -5.73 -29.36 16.71
N ASP A 440 -6.43 -28.74 17.67
CA ASP A 440 -7.90 -28.54 17.57
C ASP A 440 -8.32 -27.29 16.79
N VAL A 441 -7.44 -26.30 16.61
CA VAL A 441 -7.79 -25.02 15.97
C VAL A 441 -7.88 -25.13 14.43
N LEU A 442 -7.18 -26.10 13.83
CA LEU A 442 -7.27 -26.37 12.38
C LEU A 442 -8.50 -27.19 11.99
N ALA A 443 -9.19 -27.79 12.97
CA ALA A 443 -10.34 -28.67 12.77
C ALA A 443 -11.70 -27.99 12.97
N VAL A 444 -11.76 -26.66 13.22
CA VAL A 444 -13.06 -25.97 13.21
C VAL A 444 -13.52 -25.92 11.75
N PRO A 445 -14.47 -26.77 11.37
CA PRO A 445 -14.95 -26.76 10.00
C PRO A 445 -15.59 -25.38 9.75
N LEU A 446 -15.25 -24.77 8.64
CA LEU A 446 -15.91 -23.59 8.05
C LEU A 446 -17.40 -23.86 7.71
N THR A 447 -17.98 -24.90 8.30
CA THR A 447 -19.32 -25.39 8.07
C THR A 447 -20.31 -24.95 9.15
N LYS A 448 -20.41 -23.65 9.46
CA LYS A 448 -21.74 -23.12 9.69
C LYS A 448 -22.22 -22.55 8.36
N SER A 449 -22.76 -23.44 7.54
CA SER A 449 -23.65 -23.07 6.46
C SER A 449 -24.74 -22.18 7.06
N VAL A 450 -24.67 -20.88 6.76
CA VAL A 450 -25.82 -20.00 6.96
C VAL A 450 -26.91 -20.58 6.09
N ASN A 451 -27.94 -21.10 6.73
CA ASN A 451 -29.06 -21.75 6.06
C ASN A 451 -29.88 -20.65 5.38
N TYR A 452 -29.58 -20.37 4.13
CA TYR A 452 -30.19 -19.33 3.29
C TYR A 452 -31.68 -19.58 2.99
N SER A 453 -32.26 -20.74 3.42
CA SER A 453 -33.66 -21.06 3.17
C SER A 453 -34.67 -20.32 4.06
N GLN A 454 -34.23 -19.48 5.00
CA GLN A 454 -35.13 -18.66 5.84
C GLN A 454 -35.16 -17.19 5.46
N LEU A 455 -34.61 -16.80 4.33
CA LEU A 455 -34.52 -15.39 3.88
C LEU A 455 -35.25 -15.14 2.54
N ILE A 456 -36.26 -15.98 2.21
CA ILE A 456 -37.21 -15.71 1.12
C ILE A 456 -38.51 -15.19 1.72
#